data_cf3978f17f72fdd2ddf0b4ddb060386f
#
_entry.id   cf3978f17f72fdd2ddf0b4ddb060386f
#
_cell.length_a   1.000
_cell.length_b   1.000
_cell.length_c   1.000
_cell.angle_alpha   90.00
_cell.angle_beta   90.00
_cell.angle_gamma   90.00
#
_symmetry.space_group_name_H-M   'P 1'
#
loop_
_entity.id
_entity.type
_entity.pdbx_description
1 polymer ?
#
loop_
_entity_poly.entity_id
_entity_poly.type
_entity_poly.pdbx_seq_one_letter_code
_entity_poly.pdbx_strand_id
1 'polypeptide(L)'
;VSQSALVKVIKTAFEAGLDQLLEENLPQVLMDKYHLLSRRQAVRAMHFPKDLEEYKQALRRVKFEELLFFQLQLQVLKEENRSVGQGIVLDWDVKKLKALQASLPFSLTEAQERSLSEILADMRSPYHMNRLLQGDVGSGKTVVAGLAMYAAVTAGKQAALMVPTEILAEQHLESLTSLFPSLRILLLTGSLKVAERRERLTL
;
A
#
# COMPACT_ATOMS: atom_id res chain seq x y z
N VAL A 1 -6.17 -14.41 -34.80
CA VAL A 1 -4.98 -15.17 -35.25
C VAL A 1 -5.02 -16.52 -34.57
N SER A 2 -4.85 -17.64 -35.31
CA SER A 2 -4.85 -18.97 -34.68
C SER A 2 -3.54 -19.22 -33.90
N GLN A 3 -3.61 -20.07 -32.88
CA GLN A 3 -2.44 -20.42 -32.06
C GLN A 3 -1.31 -21.04 -32.94
N SER A 4 -1.66 -21.86 -33.93
CA SER A 4 -0.70 -22.45 -34.85
C SER A 4 0.05 -21.40 -35.68
N ALA A 5 -0.63 -20.32 -36.10
CA ALA A 5 0.00 -19.22 -36.83
C ALA A 5 1.00 -18.45 -35.94
N LEU A 6 0.64 -18.19 -34.66
CA LEU A 6 1.54 -17.56 -33.71
C LEU A 6 2.80 -18.41 -33.47
N VAL A 7 2.63 -19.69 -33.23
CA VAL A 7 3.76 -20.63 -33.03
C VAL A 7 4.69 -20.61 -34.26
N LYS A 8 4.14 -20.63 -35.48
CA LYS A 8 4.92 -20.57 -36.71
C LYS A 8 5.73 -19.27 -36.82
N VAL A 9 5.10 -18.12 -36.56
CA VAL A 9 5.77 -16.80 -36.61
C VAL A 9 6.91 -16.74 -35.57
N ILE A 10 6.67 -17.15 -34.34
CA ILE A 10 7.68 -17.14 -33.28
C ILE A 10 8.85 -18.08 -33.65
N LYS A 11 8.54 -19.27 -34.15
CA LYS A 11 9.58 -20.21 -34.61
C LYS A 11 10.45 -19.60 -35.71
N THR A 12 9.83 -19.01 -36.74
CA THR A 12 10.56 -18.33 -37.81
C THR A 12 11.43 -17.19 -37.32
N ALA A 13 10.93 -16.41 -36.32
CA ALA A 13 11.71 -15.34 -35.69
C ALA A 13 12.97 -15.87 -34.96
N PHE A 14 12.86 -16.99 -34.25
CA PHE A 14 14.03 -17.63 -33.63
C PHE A 14 15.00 -18.25 -34.63
N GLU A 15 14.50 -18.85 -35.70
CA GLU A 15 15.32 -19.37 -36.82
C GLU A 15 16.08 -18.25 -37.56
N ALA A 16 15.46 -17.07 -37.64
CA ALA A 16 16.10 -15.86 -38.19
C ALA A 16 17.07 -15.17 -37.18
N GLY A 17 17.24 -15.70 -35.98
CA GLY A 17 18.17 -15.17 -34.99
C GLY A 17 17.69 -13.87 -34.30
N LEU A 18 16.39 -13.51 -34.38
CA LEU A 18 15.86 -12.29 -33.76
C LEU A 18 15.94 -12.32 -32.24
N ASP A 19 16.05 -13.50 -31.64
CA ASP A 19 16.30 -13.64 -30.20
C ASP A 19 17.68 -13.09 -29.77
N GLN A 20 18.63 -12.93 -30.69
CA GLN A 20 19.93 -12.30 -30.40
C GLN A 20 19.81 -10.78 -30.16
N LEU A 21 18.73 -10.16 -30.58
CA LEU A 21 18.44 -8.75 -30.33
C LEU A 21 17.89 -8.48 -28.93
N LEU A 22 17.58 -9.54 -28.17
CA LEU A 22 17.10 -9.41 -26.79
C LEU A 22 18.27 -9.09 -25.86
N GLU A 23 18.42 -7.82 -25.53
CA GLU A 23 19.40 -7.37 -24.56
C GLU A 23 19.01 -7.80 -23.14
N GLU A 24 20.02 -8.13 -22.31
CA GLU A 24 19.81 -8.42 -20.89
C GLU A 24 19.48 -7.14 -20.14
N ASN A 25 18.41 -7.19 -19.35
CA ASN A 25 17.91 -6.05 -18.60
C ASN A 25 18.05 -6.20 -17.07
N LEU A 26 18.58 -7.34 -16.62
CA LEU A 26 18.92 -7.54 -15.22
C LEU A 26 20.43 -7.48 -15.00
N PRO A 27 20.90 -6.84 -13.91
CA PRO A 27 22.29 -6.89 -13.51
C PRO A 27 22.77 -8.34 -13.28
N GLN A 28 23.99 -8.66 -13.74
CA GLN A 28 24.59 -9.98 -13.60
C GLN A 28 24.58 -10.47 -12.14
N VAL A 29 24.84 -9.57 -11.19
CA VAL A 29 24.83 -9.86 -9.74
C VAL A 29 23.48 -10.43 -9.27
N LEU A 30 22.36 -9.95 -9.82
CA LEU A 30 21.04 -10.49 -9.48
C LEU A 30 20.81 -11.85 -10.14
N MET A 31 21.24 -12.01 -11.38
CA MET A 31 21.12 -13.28 -12.08
C MET A 31 21.88 -14.39 -11.36
N ASP A 32 23.10 -14.12 -10.92
CA ASP A 32 23.93 -15.07 -10.18
C ASP A 32 23.35 -15.39 -8.82
N LYS A 33 22.97 -14.36 -8.05
CA LYS A 33 22.40 -14.49 -6.70
C LYS A 33 21.14 -15.35 -6.67
N TYR A 34 20.28 -15.17 -7.66
CA TYR A 34 18.97 -15.82 -7.73
C TYR A 34 18.94 -17.00 -8.74
N HIS A 35 20.08 -17.34 -9.33
CA HIS A 35 20.19 -18.42 -10.32
C HIS A 35 19.15 -18.30 -11.44
N LEU A 36 19.10 -17.13 -12.06
CA LEU A 36 18.13 -16.82 -13.10
C LEU A 36 18.73 -17.10 -14.50
N LEU A 37 17.90 -17.60 -15.40
CA LEU A 37 18.25 -17.70 -16.83
C LEU A 37 18.47 -16.28 -17.41
N SER A 38 19.32 -16.18 -18.44
CA SER A 38 19.39 -14.96 -19.23
C SER A 38 18.04 -14.68 -19.91
N ARG A 39 17.77 -13.41 -20.23
CA ARG A 39 16.53 -13.00 -20.88
C ARG A 39 16.27 -13.78 -22.16
N ARG A 40 17.30 -13.94 -22.99
CA ARG A 40 17.24 -14.72 -24.22
C ARG A 40 16.86 -16.17 -23.98
N GLN A 41 17.51 -16.84 -23.02
CA GLN A 41 17.20 -18.22 -22.66
C GLN A 41 15.78 -18.35 -22.13
N ALA A 42 15.34 -17.43 -21.26
CA ALA A 42 14.01 -17.46 -20.69
C ALA A 42 12.92 -17.27 -21.76
N VAL A 43 13.06 -16.29 -22.65
CA VAL A 43 12.10 -16.08 -23.75
C VAL A 43 12.02 -17.30 -24.66
N ARG A 44 13.16 -17.91 -24.98
CA ARG A 44 13.19 -19.13 -25.81
C ARG A 44 12.50 -20.31 -25.12
N ALA A 45 12.79 -20.53 -23.85
CA ALA A 45 12.22 -21.62 -23.06
C ALA A 45 10.73 -21.41 -22.72
N MET A 46 10.26 -20.18 -22.64
CA MET A 46 8.82 -19.90 -22.50
C MET A 46 8.01 -20.35 -23.72
N HIS A 47 8.60 -20.29 -24.91
CA HIS A 47 7.92 -20.67 -26.16
C HIS A 47 8.18 -22.10 -26.60
N PHE A 48 9.40 -22.60 -26.42
CA PHE A 48 9.85 -23.91 -26.84
C PHE A 48 10.74 -24.56 -25.77
N PRO A 49 10.17 -24.90 -24.61
CA PRO A 49 10.93 -25.56 -23.55
C PRO A 49 11.28 -27.00 -23.96
N LYS A 50 12.46 -27.49 -23.56
CA LYS A 50 12.86 -28.88 -23.75
C LYS A 50 12.11 -29.82 -22.83
N ASP A 51 11.86 -29.34 -21.61
CA ASP A 51 11.18 -30.09 -20.55
C ASP A 51 10.43 -29.13 -19.60
N LEU A 52 9.73 -29.70 -18.63
CA LEU A 52 8.95 -28.94 -17.64
C LEU A 52 9.85 -28.12 -16.70
N GLU A 53 11.07 -28.58 -16.43
CA GLU A 53 11.98 -27.89 -15.53
C GLU A 53 12.53 -26.60 -16.20
N GLU A 54 12.93 -26.69 -17.44
CA GLU A 54 13.35 -25.51 -18.22
C GLU A 54 12.23 -24.48 -18.33
N TYR A 55 10.97 -24.92 -18.52
CA TYR A 55 9.80 -24.04 -18.50
C TYR A 55 9.63 -23.33 -17.15
N LYS A 56 9.74 -24.07 -16.03
CA LYS A 56 9.62 -23.48 -14.68
C LYS A 56 10.71 -22.45 -14.41
N GLN A 57 11.94 -22.71 -14.81
CA GLN A 57 13.05 -21.77 -14.67
C GLN A 57 12.82 -20.49 -15.52
N ALA A 58 12.35 -20.64 -16.74
CA ALA A 58 11.98 -19.53 -17.61
C ALA A 58 10.84 -18.70 -17.00
N LEU A 59 9.78 -19.35 -16.54
CA LEU A 59 8.66 -18.70 -15.88
C LEU A 59 9.09 -17.94 -14.63
N ARG A 60 10.00 -18.55 -13.81
CA ARG A 60 10.58 -17.89 -12.63
C ARG A 60 11.33 -16.62 -13.01
N ARG A 61 12.13 -16.67 -14.08
CA ARG A 61 12.87 -15.50 -14.58
C ARG A 61 11.93 -14.38 -15.04
N VAL A 62 10.91 -14.69 -15.81
CA VAL A 62 9.92 -13.70 -16.28
C VAL A 62 9.17 -13.07 -15.12
N LYS A 63 8.67 -13.87 -14.18
CA LYS A 63 8.00 -13.36 -12.97
C LYS A 63 8.90 -12.46 -12.13
N PHE A 64 10.16 -12.86 -11.96
CA PHE A 64 11.13 -12.07 -11.19
C PHE A 64 11.36 -10.70 -11.85
N GLU A 65 11.58 -10.68 -13.16
CA GLU A 65 11.78 -9.45 -13.93
C GLU A 65 10.58 -8.51 -13.80
N GLU A 66 9.38 -9.02 -14.05
CA GLU A 66 8.15 -8.24 -14.00
C GLU A 66 7.91 -7.63 -12.61
N LEU A 67 8.04 -8.45 -11.55
CA LEU A 67 7.87 -8.00 -10.19
C LEU A 67 8.97 -7.01 -9.76
N LEU A 68 10.21 -7.22 -10.19
CA LEU A 68 11.30 -6.30 -9.90
C LEU A 68 11.04 -4.92 -10.52
N PHE A 69 10.69 -4.85 -11.80
CA PHE A 69 10.40 -3.58 -12.45
C PHE A 69 9.19 -2.89 -11.85
N PHE A 70 8.15 -3.64 -11.51
CA PHE A 70 7.01 -3.08 -10.79
C PHE A 70 7.42 -2.47 -9.45
N GLN A 71 8.24 -3.17 -8.65
CA GLN A 71 8.75 -2.65 -7.38
C GLN A 71 9.65 -1.42 -7.57
N LEU A 72 10.49 -1.41 -8.59
CA LEU A 72 11.33 -0.25 -8.90
C LEU A 72 10.47 0.97 -9.27
N GLN A 73 9.44 0.79 -10.09
CA GLN A 73 8.51 1.88 -10.41
C GLN A 73 7.82 2.45 -9.17
N LEU A 74 7.38 1.57 -8.24
CA LEU A 74 6.82 2.03 -6.97
C LEU A 74 7.83 2.81 -6.12
N GLN A 75 9.10 2.40 -6.10
CA GLN A 75 10.14 3.13 -5.37
C GLN A 75 10.42 4.50 -6.00
N VAL A 76 10.48 4.60 -7.32
CA VAL A 76 10.62 5.89 -8.00
C VAL A 76 9.46 6.83 -7.67
N LEU A 77 8.22 6.36 -7.78
CA LEU A 77 7.03 7.15 -7.42
C LEU A 77 7.04 7.58 -5.94
N LYS A 78 7.54 6.72 -5.05
CA LYS A 78 7.67 7.04 -3.64
C LYS A 78 8.70 8.15 -3.41
N GLU A 79 9.84 8.10 -4.08
CA GLU A 79 10.87 9.15 -3.97
C GLU A 79 10.41 10.48 -4.62
N GLU A 80 9.74 10.43 -5.75
CA GLU A 80 9.14 11.62 -6.37
C GLU A 80 8.12 12.28 -5.43
N ASN A 81 7.21 11.50 -4.83
CA ASN A 81 6.24 12.01 -3.86
C ASN A 81 6.91 12.62 -2.61
N ARG A 82 8.05 12.08 -2.19
CA ARG A 82 8.85 12.65 -1.08
C ARG A 82 9.52 13.96 -1.46
N SER A 83 10.01 14.08 -2.68
CA SER A 83 10.72 15.28 -3.15
C SER A 83 9.81 16.47 -3.42
N VAL A 84 8.56 16.22 -3.83
CA VAL A 84 7.58 17.26 -4.26
C VAL A 84 6.71 17.76 -3.10
N GLY A 85 6.49 16.95 -2.05
CA GLY A 85 5.54 17.26 -0.98
C GLY A 85 6.21 17.56 0.35
N GLN A 86 6.17 18.80 0.81
CA GLN A 86 6.40 19.09 2.22
C GLN A 86 5.16 18.69 3.01
N GLY A 87 5.24 17.59 3.74
CA GLY A 87 4.22 17.18 4.71
C GLY A 87 4.12 18.18 5.85
N ILE A 88 2.97 18.21 6.50
CA ILE A 88 2.79 18.99 7.73
C ILE A 88 3.33 18.15 8.89
N VAL A 89 4.38 18.62 9.53
CA VAL A 89 4.89 18.02 10.78
C VAL A 89 3.83 18.22 11.87
N LEU A 90 3.34 17.13 12.43
CA LEU A 90 2.36 17.15 13.52
C LEU A 90 3.08 17.00 14.86
N ASP A 91 3.06 18.06 15.66
CA ASP A 91 3.53 18.01 17.05
C ASP A 91 2.36 17.73 17.99
N TRP A 92 2.05 16.45 18.11
CA TRP A 92 0.94 15.95 18.91
C TRP A 92 1.30 15.78 20.40
N ASP A 93 0.29 15.89 21.27
CA ASP A 93 0.43 15.79 22.71
C ASP A 93 0.60 14.34 23.16
N VAL A 94 1.84 13.96 23.51
CA VAL A 94 2.19 12.61 23.98
C VAL A 94 1.43 12.24 25.25
N LYS A 95 1.22 13.19 26.18
CA LYS A 95 0.56 12.91 27.47
C LYS A 95 -0.92 12.61 27.27
N LYS A 96 -1.58 13.42 26.44
CA LYS A 96 -3.00 13.19 26.09
C LYS A 96 -3.20 11.87 25.36
N LEU A 97 -2.33 11.53 24.41
CA LEU A 97 -2.43 10.26 23.69
C LEU A 97 -2.24 9.06 24.63
N LYS A 98 -1.23 9.11 25.51
CA LYS A 98 -1.00 8.04 26.49
C LYS A 98 -2.15 7.92 27.48
N ALA A 99 -2.71 9.03 27.96
CA ALA A 99 -3.86 9.04 28.84
C ALA A 99 -5.10 8.40 28.18
N LEU A 100 -5.35 8.75 26.91
CA LEU A 100 -6.42 8.15 26.13
C LEU A 100 -6.18 6.64 25.93
N GLN A 101 -4.97 6.23 25.56
CA GLN A 101 -4.61 4.83 25.37
C GLN A 101 -4.83 4.03 26.67
N ALA A 102 -4.47 4.60 27.83
CA ALA A 102 -4.71 3.98 29.13
C ALA A 102 -6.19 3.92 29.54
N SER A 103 -7.06 4.76 28.99
CA SER A 103 -8.50 4.75 29.26
C SER A 103 -9.29 3.76 28.39
N LEU A 104 -8.66 3.12 27.41
CA LEU A 104 -9.31 2.11 26.59
C LEU A 104 -9.72 0.89 27.45
N PRO A 105 -10.86 0.25 27.15
CA PRO A 105 -11.33 -0.92 27.91
C PRO A 105 -10.52 -2.21 27.64
N PHE A 106 -9.43 -2.10 26.90
CA PHE A 106 -8.51 -3.19 26.55
C PHE A 106 -7.09 -2.64 26.36
N SER A 107 -6.09 -3.51 26.44
CA SER A 107 -4.71 -3.19 26.08
C SER A 107 -4.47 -3.43 24.59
N LEU A 108 -3.65 -2.59 23.98
CA LEU A 108 -3.20 -2.82 22.59
C LEU A 108 -2.29 -4.05 22.55
N THR A 109 -2.35 -4.80 21.46
CA THR A 109 -1.39 -5.86 21.18
C THR A 109 -0.05 -5.25 20.75
N GLU A 110 1.05 -6.02 20.86
CA GLU A 110 2.37 -5.58 20.41
C GLU A 110 2.37 -5.13 18.93
N ALA A 111 1.62 -5.82 18.07
CA ALA A 111 1.50 -5.47 16.66
C ALA A 111 0.77 -4.14 16.45
N GLN A 112 -0.27 -3.86 17.24
CA GLN A 112 -0.99 -2.58 17.20
C GLN A 112 -0.11 -1.44 17.75
N GLU A 113 0.62 -1.65 18.84
CA GLU A 113 1.56 -0.67 19.40
C GLU A 113 2.68 -0.33 18.42
N ARG A 114 3.28 -1.35 17.79
CA ARG A 114 4.30 -1.16 16.76
C ARG A 114 3.75 -0.35 15.57
N SER A 115 2.60 -0.75 15.04
CA SER A 115 1.97 -0.06 13.91
C SER A 115 1.63 1.39 14.25
N LEU A 116 1.09 1.63 15.45
CA LEU A 116 0.79 2.99 15.93
C LEU A 116 2.08 3.82 16.07
N SER A 117 3.13 3.25 16.65
CA SER A 117 4.42 3.93 16.81
C SER A 117 5.01 4.35 15.46
N GLU A 118 4.95 3.49 14.46
CA GLU A 118 5.41 3.78 13.10
C GLU A 118 4.57 4.90 12.45
N ILE A 119 3.25 4.86 12.57
CA ILE A 119 2.35 5.91 12.08
C ILE A 119 2.67 7.24 12.74
N LEU A 120 2.81 7.26 14.06
CA LEU A 120 3.13 8.47 14.83
C LEU A 120 4.51 9.04 14.49
N ALA A 121 5.48 8.20 14.18
CA ALA A 121 6.80 8.64 13.70
C ALA A 121 6.69 9.30 12.31
N ASP A 122 5.92 8.72 11.40
CA ASP A 122 5.69 9.31 10.08
C ASP A 122 4.93 10.65 10.18
N MET A 123 3.96 10.77 11.08
CA MET A 123 3.21 12.02 11.30
C MET A 123 4.10 13.17 11.80
N ARG A 124 5.25 12.88 12.41
CA ARG A 124 6.27 13.86 12.79
C ARG A 124 7.30 14.12 11.71
N SER A 125 7.28 13.36 10.61
CA SER A 125 8.21 13.56 9.51
C SER A 125 7.79 14.74 8.64
N PRO A 126 8.74 15.37 7.91
CA PRO A 126 8.42 16.43 6.97
C PRO A 126 7.79 15.93 5.66
N TYR A 127 7.49 14.65 5.56
CA TYR A 127 6.91 14.02 4.37
C TYR A 127 5.46 13.63 4.58
N HIS A 128 4.69 13.61 3.50
CA HIS A 128 3.33 13.08 3.55
C HIS A 128 3.36 11.58 3.87
N MET A 129 2.66 11.19 4.94
CA MET A 129 2.49 9.80 5.28
C MET A 129 1.52 9.14 4.29
N ASN A 130 1.95 7.99 3.73
CA ASN A 130 1.10 7.11 2.95
C ASN A 130 1.36 5.67 3.42
N ARG A 131 0.51 5.17 4.31
CA ARG A 131 0.65 3.84 4.93
C ARG A 131 -0.57 2.97 4.69
N LEU A 132 -0.32 1.72 4.34
CA LEU A 132 -1.32 0.66 4.35
C LEU A 132 -1.27 -0.07 5.69
N LEU A 133 -2.34 0.05 6.48
CA LEU A 133 -2.54 -0.75 7.70
C LEU A 133 -3.30 -2.03 7.33
N GLN A 134 -2.61 -3.16 7.34
CA GLN A 134 -3.17 -4.47 6.98
C GLN A 134 -3.32 -5.37 8.21
N GLY A 135 -4.39 -6.12 8.24
CA GLY A 135 -4.68 -7.11 9.29
C GLY A 135 -6.04 -7.74 9.04
N ASP A 136 -6.32 -8.84 9.73
CA ASP A 136 -7.58 -9.58 9.63
C ASP A 136 -8.80 -8.76 10.10
N VAL A 137 -10.00 -9.23 9.79
CA VAL A 137 -11.24 -8.68 10.34
C VAL A 137 -11.22 -8.84 11.86
N GLY A 138 -11.55 -7.76 12.59
CA GLY A 138 -11.51 -7.77 14.05
C GLY A 138 -10.12 -7.54 14.66
N SER A 139 -9.04 -7.36 13.88
CA SER A 139 -7.69 -7.11 14.42
C SER A 139 -7.49 -5.72 15.05
N GLY A 140 -8.54 -4.90 15.14
CA GLY A 140 -8.49 -3.58 15.80
C GLY A 140 -7.87 -2.46 14.95
N LYS A 141 -7.85 -2.57 13.62
CA LYS A 141 -7.37 -1.51 12.70
C LYS A 141 -8.01 -0.15 12.97
N THR A 142 -9.32 -0.15 13.27
CA THR A 142 -10.08 1.07 13.58
C THR A 142 -9.55 1.78 14.83
N VAL A 143 -9.14 1.04 15.85
CA VAL A 143 -8.55 1.61 17.06
C VAL A 143 -7.21 2.28 16.78
N VAL A 144 -6.34 1.63 16.01
CA VAL A 144 -5.05 2.19 15.59
C VAL A 144 -5.26 3.47 14.78
N ALA A 145 -6.18 3.44 13.81
CA ALA A 145 -6.55 4.62 13.03
C ALA A 145 -7.14 5.74 13.91
N GLY A 146 -8.01 5.39 14.86
CA GLY A 146 -8.61 6.34 15.82
C GLY A 146 -7.56 7.04 16.68
N LEU A 147 -6.58 6.30 17.21
CA LEU A 147 -5.47 6.86 17.99
C LEU A 147 -4.59 7.80 17.15
N ALA A 148 -4.34 7.44 15.87
CA ALA A 148 -3.62 8.31 14.94
C ALA A 148 -4.41 9.61 14.65
N MET A 149 -5.72 9.50 14.42
CA MET A 149 -6.60 10.67 14.25
C MET A 149 -6.64 11.54 15.52
N TYR A 150 -6.68 10.94 16.70
CA TYR A 150 -6.60 11.66 17.97
C TYR A 150 -5.28 12.43 18.11
N ALA A 151 -4.16 11.83 17.73
CA ALA A 151 -2.87 12.52 17.71
C ALA A 151 -2.92 13.76 16.80
N ALA A 152 -3.50 13.67 15.59
CA ALA A 152 -3.67 14.80 14.70
C ALA A 152 -4.54 15.92 15.32
N VAL A 153 -5.62 15.55 16.00
CA VAL A 153 -6.49 16.51 16.71
C VAL A 153 -5.76 17.21 17.85
N THR A 154 -4.93 16.49 18.63
CA THR A 154 -4.12 17.11 19.70
C THR A 154 -3.03 18.04 19.17
N ALA A 155 -2.63 17.88 17.90
CA ALA A 155 -1.77 18.81 17.17
C ALA A 155 -2.54 20.00 16.55
N GLY A 156 -3.81 20.18 16.87
CA GLY A 156 -4.64 21.28 16.35
C GLY A 156 -5.06 21.11 14.90
N LYS A 157 -5.12 19.88 14.39
CA LYS A 157 -5.54 19.55 13.03
C LYS A 157 -6.86 18.79 13.04
N GLN A 158 -7.52 18.77 11.90
CA GLN A 158 -8.69 17.92 11.68
C GLN A 158 -8.26 16.56 11.12
N ALA A 159 -9.06 15.54 11.40
CA ALA A 159 -8.91 14.22 10.84
C ALA A 159 -10.22 13.79 10.15
N ALA A 160 -10.10 13.03 9.06
CA ALA A 160 -11.24 12.49 8.33
C ALA A 160 -11.08 10.99 8.12
N LEU A 161 -12.14 10.24 8.39
CA LEU A 161 -12.24 8.82 8.10
C LEU A 161 -13.22 8.62 6.95
N MET A 162 -12.75 8.10 5.83
CA MET A 162 -13.59 7.76 4.69
C MET A 162 -13.89 6.26 4.66
N VAL A 163 -15.15 5.93 4.39
CA VAL A 163 -15.63 4.56 4.29
C VAL A 163 -16.54 4.40 3.07
N PRO A 164 -16.67 3.19 2.49
CA PRO A 164 -17.37 3.00 1.22
C PRO A 164 -18.89 3.12 1.30
N THR A 165 -19.50 2.97 2.48
CA THR A 165 -20.97 3.00 2.64
C THR A 165 -21.41 3.83 3.82
N GLU A 166 -22.65 4.36 3.78
CA GLU A 166 -23.26 5.13 4.86
C GLU A 166 -23.44 4.29 6.12
N ILE A 167 -23.79 3.02 6.00
CA ILE A 167 -23.95 2.08 7.11
C ILE A 167 -22.63 1.94 7.88
N LEU A 168 -21.51 1.77 7.16
CA LEU A 168 -20.19 1.71 7.80
C LEU A 168 -19.80 3.04 8.43
N ALA A 169 -20.21 4.18 7.85
CA ALA A 169 -19.94 5.48 8.43
C ALA A 169 -20.68 5.67 9.76
N GLU A 170 -21.93 5.23 9.86
CA GLU A 170 -22.71 5.24 11.10
C GLU A 170 -22.11 4.31 12.16
N GLN A 171 -21.73 3.08 11.79
CA GLN A 171 -21.06 2.15 12.70
C GLN A 171 -19.72 2.69 13.23
N HIS A 172 -18.94 3.34 12.37
CA HIS A 172 -17.69 3.96 12.81
C HIS A 172 -17.94 5.18 13.69
N LEU A 173 -18.97 5.98 13.42
CA LEU A 173 -19.34 7.09 14.28
C LEU A 173 -19.64 6.60 15.69
N GLU A 174 -20.50 5.57 15.84
CA GLU A 174 -20.86 4.99 17.13
C GLU A 174 -19.63 4.45 17.86
N SER A 175 -18.81 3.65 17.17
CA SER A 175 -17.60 3.05 17.74
C SER A 175 -16.58 4.10 18.18
N LEU A 176 -16.31 5.10 17.33
CA LEU A 176 -15.33 6.15 17.62
C LEU A 176 -15.83 7.10 18.73
N THR A 177 -17.13 7.41 18.77
CA THR A 177 -17.71 8.24 19.84
C THR A 177 -17.60 7.53 21.19
N SER A 178 -17.80 6.21 21.23
CA SER A 178 -17.62 5.41 22.44
C SER A 178 -16.16 5.35 22.90
N LEU A 179 -15.22 5.18 21.98
CA LEU A 179 -13.79 5.07 22.29
C LEU A 179 -13.14 6.44 22.59
N PHE A 180 -13.63 7.50 22.00
CA PHE A 180 -13.06 8.85 22.09
C PHE A 180 -14.11 9.90 22.51
N PRO A 181 -14.69 9.80 23.71
CA PRO A 181 -15.81 10.65 24.13
C PRO A 181 -15.46 12.14 24.25
N SER A 182 -14.17 12.47 24.30
CA SER A 182 -13.69 13.86 24.33
C SER A 182 -13.61 14.51 22.95
N LEU A 183 -13.77 13.74 21.86
CA LEU A 183 -13.71 14.25 20.51
C LEU A 183 -15.11 14.63 19.99
N ARG A 184 -15.16 15.72 19.27
CA ARG A 184 -16.32 16.09 18.48
C ARG A 184 -16.23 15.38 17.13
N ILE A 185 -17.05 14.35 16.92
CA ILE A 185 -17.07 13.55 15.68
C ILE A 185 -18.35 13.90 14.90
N LEU A 186 -18.21 14.20 13.63
CA LEU A 186 -19.31 14.56 12.75
C LEU A 186 -19.43 13.55 11.62
N LEU A 187 -20.66 13.12 11.34
CA LEU A 187 -20.98 12.25 10.22
C LEU A 187 -21.31 13.08 8.97
N LEU A 188 -20.68 12.76 7.85
CA LEU A 188 -20.96 13.33 6.54
C LEU A 188 -21.34 12.20 5.56
N THR A 189 -22.62 12.14 5.18
CA THR A 189 -23.15 11.14 4.23
C THR A 189 -23.84 11.83 3.06
N GLY A 190 -24.12 11.06 2.00
CA GLY A 190 -24.86 11.55 0.83
C GLY A 190 -26.33 11.87 1.13
N SER A 191 -26.91 11.21 2.13
CA SER A 191 -28.30 11.36 2.57
C SER A 191 -28.56 12.65 3.37
N LEU A 192 -27.54 13.36 3.82
CA LEU A 192 -27.69 14.62 4.55
C LEU A 192 -28.28 15.72 3.69
N LYS A 193 -29.22 16.49 4.28
CA LYS A 193 -29.75 17.71 3.65
C LYS A 193 -28.63 18.74 3.46
N VAL A 194 -28.73 19.52 2.39
CA VAL A 194 -27.72 20.53 2.03
C VAL A 194 -27.43 21.50 3.18
N ALA A 195 -28.47 21.92 3.91
CA ALA A 195 -28.31 22.82 5.06
C ALA A 195 -27.51 22.19 6.20
N GLU A 196 -27.84 20.95 6.58
CA GLU A 196 -27.14 20.18 7.63
C GLU A 196 -25.69 19.91 7.25
N ARG A 197 -25.45 19.56 5.98
CA ARG A 197 -24.10 19.36 5.47
C ARG A 197 -23.27 20.63 5.55
N ARG A 198 -23.84 21.78 5.18
CA ARG A 198 -23.17 23.08 5.25
C ARG A 198 -22.83 23.45 6.67
N GLU A 199 -23.76 23.27 7.60
CA GLU A 199 -23.53 23.50 9.03
C GLU A 199 -22.38 22.64 9.56
N ARG A 200 -22.36 21.33 9.28
CA ARG A 200 -21.31 20.42 9.72
C ARG A 200 -19.93 20.73 9.13
N LEU A 201 -19.87 21.34 7.95
CA LEU A 201 -18.60 21.74 7.30
C LEU A 201 -18.07 23.09 7.79
N THR A 202 -18.90 23.91 8.47
CA THR A 202 -18.49 25.21 9.03
C THR A 202 -18.08 25.15 10.49
N LEU A 203 -18.20 23.99 11.10
CA LEU A 203 -17.87 23.71 12.51
C LEU A 203 -16.47 23.16 12.67
#